data_97d1f49bbb121a914640fdb6ea6fdfe2
#
_entry.id   97d1f49bbb121a914640fdb6ea6fdfe2
#
_cell.length_a   1.000
_cell.length_b   1.000
_cell.length_c   1.000
_cell.angle_alpha   90.00
_cell.angle_beta   90.00
_cell.angle_gamma   90.00
#
_symmetry.space_group_name_H-M   'P 1'
#
loop_
_entity.id
_entity.type
_entity.pdbx_description
1 polymer ?
#
loop_
_entity_poly.entity_id
_entity_poly.type
_entity_poly.pdbx_seq_one_letter_code
_entity_poly.pdbx_strand_id
1 'polypeptide(L)'
;MAGVTNYQKPASVQNTGDELANFLKVFSGDVLKAFTRAGKVMGNHMTKSIDNGKATTFPVMGRGKAHYLPAGSNLDDLREAIPHNEITINIDGLLTADVLITDIYEAMLHYEVRSEYAKQLGEALAIASDGAVVAEIAKLVKANKENITGLGKGIVV
;
A
#
# COMPACT_ATOMS: atom_id res chain seq x y z
N MET A 1 38.18 33.99 -22.74
CA MET A 1 38.44 33.01 -21.67
C MET A 1 37.63 31.75 -22.00
N ALA A 2 38.30 30.67 -22.37
CA ALA A 2 37.61 29.39 -22.58
C ALA A 2 37.14 28.90 -21.21
N GLY A 3 35.82 28.81 -21.03
CA GLY A 3 35.24 28.25 -19.80
C GLY A 3 35.73 26.82 -19.61
N VAL A 4 36.15 26.47 -18.40
CA VAL A 4 36.46 25.10 -18.02
C VAL A 4 35.18 24.28 -18.11
N THR A 5 35.00 23.59 -19.23
CA THR A 5 33.82 22.75 -19.49
C THR A 5 34.02 21.29 -19.05
N ASN A 6 35.14 20.99 -18.42
CA ASN A 6 35.56 19.61 -18.16
C ASN A 6 35.68 19.35 -16.65
N TYR A 7 34.59 19.58 -15.92
CA TYR A 7 34.49 19.15 -14.54
C TYR A 7 33.65 17.86 -14.42
N GLN A 8 34.09 17.00 -13.55
CA GLN A 8 33.39 15.73 -13.28
C GLN A 8 32.14 16.02 -12.42
N LYS A 9 30.99 15.59 -12.91
CA LYS A 9 29.74 15.60 -12.14
C LYS A 9 29.49 14.21 -11.59
N PRO A 10 29.69 13.96 -10.30
CA PRO A 10 29.37 12.66 -9.73
C PRO A 10 27.85 12.36 -9.89
N ALA A 11 27.54 11.11 -10.16
CA ALA A 11 26.19 10.61 -10.40
C ALA A 11 25.52 11.05 -11.71
N SER A 12 26.25 11.69 -12.64
CA SER A 12 25.71 11.98 -13.97
C SER A 12 25.70 10.73 -14.87
N VAL A 13 24.67 10.61 -15.71
CA VAL A 13 24.58 9.57 -16.75
C VAL A 13 24.99 10.18 -18.07
N GLN A 14 26.12 9.68 -18.63
CA GLN A 14 26.55 10.13 -19.95
C GLN A 14 25.59 9.65 -21.03
N ASN A 15 25.32 10.52 -22.00
CA ASN A 15 24.53 10.27 -23.23
C ASN A 15 23.00 10.17 -23.06
N THR A 16 22.42 10.51 -21.91
CA THR A 16 20.96 10.46 -21.72
C THR A 16 20.30 11.83 -21.59
N GLY A 17 21.06 12.92 -21.56
CA GLY A 17 20.53 14.27 -21.37
C GLY A 17 20.09 14.59 -19.93
N ASP A 18 20.00 13.60 -19.05
CA ASP A 18 19.70 13.77 -17.63
C ASP A 18 20.95 13.49 -16.78
N GLU A 19 21.56 14.56 -16.29
CA GLU A 19 22.79 14.50 -15.52
C GLU A 19 22.61 13.89 -14.11
N LEU A 20 21.39 13.87 -13.61
CA LEU A 20 21.09 13.43 -12.24
C LEU A 20 20.31 12.10 -12.15
N ALA A 21 20.12 11.42 -13.29
CA ALA A 21 19.29 10.19 -13.33
C ALA A 21 19.76 9.09 -12.37
N ASN A 22 21.05 8.88 -12.22
CA ASN A 22 21.59 7.88 -11.28
C ASN A 22 21.35 8.28 -9.83
N PHE A 23 21.46 9.57 -9.54
CA PHE A 23 21.21 10.10 -8.21
C PHE A 23 19.76 9.87 -7.77
N LEU A 24 18.79 10.19 -8.62
CA LEU A 24 17.36 9.95 -8.36
C LEU A 24 17.06 8.46 -8.13
N LYS A 25 17.71 7.57 -8.88
CA LYS A 25 17.55 6.12 -8.70
C LYS A 25 18.06 5.64 -7.33
N VAL A 26 19.21 6.13 -6.89
CA VAL A 26 19.78 5.79 -5.58
C VAL A 26 18.87 6.32 -4.47
N PHE A 27 18.48 7.59 -4.54
CA PHE A 27 17.59 8.20 -3.56
C PHE A 27 16.25 7.47 -3.44
N SER A 28 15.60 7.19 -4.57
CA SER A 28 14.32 6.45 -4.57
C SER A 28 14.49 5.03 -4.00
N GLY A 29 15.62 4.37 -4.27
CA GLY A 29 15.94 3.07 -3.71
C GLY A 29 16.08 3.09 -2.18
N ASP A 30 16.67 4.12 -1.61
CA ASP A 30 16.82 4.28 -0.17
C ASP A 30 15.49 4.60 0.52
N VAL A 31 14.64 5.43 -0.08
CA VAL A 31 13.26 5.66 0.38
C VAL A 31 12.48 4.34 0.40
N LEU A 32 12.58 3.55 -0.65
CA LEU A 32 11.86 2.27 -0.74
C LEU A 32 12.34 1.25 0.33
N LYS A 33 13.65 1.20 0.59
CA LYS A 33 14.20 0.36 1.68
C LYS A 33 13.70 0.79 3.05
N ALA A 34 13.67 2.10 3.32
CA ALA A 34 13.17 2.65 4.58
C ALA A 34 11.68 2.35 4.75
N PHE A 35 10.87 2.55 3.71
CA PHE A 35 9.45 2.20 3.66
C PHE A 35 9.22 0.73 3.99
N THR A 36 9.92 -0.18 3.30
CA THR A 36 9.77 -1.63 3.51
C THR A 36 10.18 -2.06 4.93
N ARG A 37 11.18 -1.40 5.51
CA ARG A 37 11.63 -1.69 6.88
C ARG A 37 10.65 -1.17 7.94
N ALA A 38 10.07 0.02 7.71
CA ALA A 38 9.18 0.67 8.67
C ALA A 38 7.76 0.10 8.63
N GLY A 39 7.25 -0.30 7.47
CA GLY A 39 5.91 -0.89 7.31
C GLY A 39 5.76 -2.20 8.09
N LYS A 40 4.75 -2.26 8.96
CA LYS A 40 4.48 -3.43 9.82
C LYS A 40 3.26 -4.21 9.39
N VAL A 41 2.30 -3.56 8.75
CA VAL A 41 1.00 -4.12 8.41
C VAL A 41 1.00 -4.68 6.99
N MET A 42 1.86 -4.21 6.10
CA MET A 42 1.90 -4.60 4.68
C MET A 42 2.01 -6.11 4.43
N GLY A 43 2.67 -6.87 5.31
CA GLY A 43 2.81 -8.33 5.18
C GLY A 43 1.62 -9.12 5.72
N ASN A 44 0.69 -8.48 6.41
CA ASN A 44 -0.37 -9.15 7.17
C ASN A 44 -1.75 -9.09 6.50
N HIS A 45 -1.86 -8.52 5.31
CA HIS A 45 -3.11 -8.43 4.56
C HIS A 45 -2.92 -8.87 3.10
N MET A 46 -4.04 -9.24 2.48
CA MET A 46 -4.03 -9.62 1.07
C MET A 46 -3.88 -8.36 0.20
N THR A 47 -2.95 -8.40 -0.74
CA THR A 47 -2.73 -7.33 -1.72
C THR A 47 -3.10 -7.81 -3.12
N LYS A 48 -3.64 -6.91 -3.93
CA LYS A 48 -3.97 -7.16 -5.33
C LYS A 48 -3.47 -6.01 -6.19
N SER A 49 -2.68 -6.33 -7.20
CA SER A 49 -2.24 -5.36 -8.19
C SER A 49 -3.35 -5.07 -9.18
N ILE A 50 -3.50 -3.81 -9.58
CA ILE A 50 -4.45 -3.35 -10.59
C ILE A 50 -3.64 -2.70 -11.70
N ASP A 51 -3.60 -3.33 -12.86
CA ASP A 51 -2.84 -2.81 -14.01
C ASP A 51 -3.64 -1.75 -14.79
N ASN A 52 -4.97 -1.91 -14.83
CA ASN A 52 -5.87 -0.99 -15.53
C ASN A 52 -7.19 -0.86 -14.78
N GLY A 53 -7.74 0.35 -14.73
CA GLY A 53 -9.04 0.63 -14.12
C GLY A 53 -8.96 1.38 -12.80
N LYS A 54 -10.12 1.76 -12.27
CA LYS A 54 -10.26 2.54 -11.03
C LYS A 54 -10.72 1.71 -9.84
N ALA A 55 -11.09 0.45 -10.06
CA ALA A 55 -11.66 -0.40 -9.05
C ALA A 55 -11.27 -1.87 -9.27
N THR A 56 -11.26 -2.63 -8.20
CA THR A 56 -11.16 -4.09 -8.25
C THR A 56 -12.19 -4.72 -7.33
N THR A 57 -12.68 -5.90 -7.69
CA THR A 57 -13.63 -6.65 -6.88
C THR A 57 -12.98 -7.88 -6.25
N PHE A 58 -13.37 -8.16 -5.02
CA PHE A 58 -13.01 -9.37 -4.30
C PHE A 58 -14.28 -10.20 -4.07
N PRO A 59 -14.38 -11.40 -4.63
CA PRO A 59 -15.50 -12.29 -4.35
C PRO A 59 -15.40 -12.81 -2.91
N VAL A 60 -16.52 -12.81 -2.20
CA VAL A 60 -16.65 -13.33 -0.85
C VAL A 60 -17.73 -14.40 -0.86
N MET A 61 -17.41 -15.57 -0.30
CA MET A 61 -18.35 -16.67 -0.16
C MET A 61 -18.77 -16.83 1.30
N GLY A 62 -20.05 -17.10 1.52
CA GLY A 62 -20.58 -17.47 2.81
C GLY A 62 -20.25 -18.91 3.19
N ARG A 63 -20.79 -19.36 4.29
CA ARG A 63 -20.62 -20.74 4.79
C ARG A 63 -21.87 -21.56 4.50
N GLY A 64 -21.68 -22.79 4.02
CA GLY A 64 -22.74 -23.78 3.96
C GLY A 64 -23.07 -24.30 5.36
N LYS A 65 -24.33 -24.67 5.58
CA LYS A 65 -24.79 -25.29 6.81
C LYS A 65 -24.97 -26.78 6.61
N ALA A 66 -24.71 -27.57 7.63
CA ALA A 66 -25.00 -29.00 7.66
C ALA A 66 -26.26 -29.24 8.48
N HIS A 67 -27.10 -30.12 7.99
CA HIS A 67 -28.36 -30.49 8.64
C HIS A 67 -28.45 -32.01 8.80
N TYR A 68 -29.11 -32.48 9.87
CA TYR A 68 -29.48 -33.88 10.02
C TYR A 68 -30.81 -34.09 9.29
N LEU A 69 -30.84 -35.09 8.39
CA LEU A 69 -32.05 -35.45 7.67
C LEU A 69 -32.86 -36.43 8.53
N PRO A 70 -34.09 -36.06 8.98
CA PRO A 70 -34.99 -37.00 9.67
C PRO A 70 -35.44 -38.09 8.72
N ALA A 71 -35.68 -39.30 9.24
CA ALA A 71 -36.18 -40.40 8.46
C ALA A 71 -37.57 -40.06 7.83
N GLY A 72 -37.68 -40.18 6.52
CA GLY A 72 -38.91 -39.88 5.78
C GLY A 72 -39.00 -38.43 5.24
N SER A 73 -38.00 -37.57 5.50
CA SER A 73 -37.96 -36.21 4.97
C SER A 73 -37.25 -36.16 3.62
N ASN A 74 -37.65 -35.17 2.79
CA ASN A 74 -36.99 -34.94 1.52
C ASN A 74 -35.74 -34.07 1.69
N LEU A 75 -34.64 -34.40 1.01
CA LEU A 75 -33.38 -33.66 1.04
C LEU A 75 -33.55 -32.26 0.42
N ASP A 76 -34.44 -32.09 -0.55
CA ASP A 76 -34.63 -30.81 -1.22
C ASP A 76 -35.18 -29.73 -0.31
N ASP A 77 -35.94 -30.09 0.74
CA ASP A 77 -36.49 -29.15 1.71
C ASP A 77 -35.42 -28.56 2.65
N LEU A 78 -34.26 -29.21 2.75
CA LEU A 78 -33.16 -28.80 3.61
C LEU A 78 -31.99 -28.15 2.87
N ARG A 79 -32.10 -28.02 1.55
CA ARG A 79 -31.05 -27.37 0.74
C ARG A 79 -31.07 -25.87 0.96
N GLU A 80 -29.94 -25.36 1.43
CA GLU A 80 -29.68 -23.91 1.48
C GLU A 80 -28.63 -23.53 0.44
N ALA A 81 -28.86 -22.45 -0.28
CA ALA A 81 -27.87 -21.87 -1.16
C ALA A 81 -26.76 -21.20 -0.36
N ILE A 82 -25.52 -21.41 -0.75
CA ILE A 82 -24.39 -20.70 -0.15
C ILE A 82 -24.43 -19.24 -0.69
N PRO A 83 -24.60 -18.24 0.18
CA PRO A 83 -24.66 -16.84 -0.25
C PRO A 83 -23.30 -16.40 -0.79
N HIS A 84 -23.32 -15.66 -1.89
CA HIS A 84 -22.15 -15.03 -2.50
C HIS A 84 -22.33 -13.52 -2.51
N ASN A 85 -21.25 -12.80 -2.30
CA ASN A 85 -21.22 -11.36 -2.41
C ASN A 85 -19.86 -10.92 -2.99
N GLU A 86 -19.75 -9.67 -3.38
CA GLU A 86 -18.50 -9.07 -3.80
C GLU A 86 -18.23 -7.77 -3.05
N ILE A 87 -16.97 -7.50 -2.79
CA ILE A 87 -16.52 -6.23 -2.23
C ILE A 87 -15.75 -5.51 -3.31
N THR A 88 -16.21 -4.33 -3.69
CA THR A 88 -15.52 -3.45 -4.64
C THR A 88 -14.65 -2.46 -3.89
N ILE A 89 -13.37 -2.45 -4.21
CA ILE A 89 -12.40 -1.48 -3.69
C ILE A 89 -12.05 -0.52 -4.81
N ASN A 90 -12.29 0.77 -4.58
CA ASN A 90 -11.94 1.85 -5.49
C ASN A 90 -10.55 2.40 -5.14
N ILE A 91 -9.81 2.82 -6.17
CA ILE A 91 -8.58 3.60 -5.99
C ILE A 91 -8.99 5.00 -5.56
N ASP A 92 -8.52 5.42 -4.39
CA ASP A 92 -8.86 6.72 -3.81
C ASP A 92 -7.87 7.80 -4.27
N GLY A 93 -6.59 7.64 -3.97
CA GLY A 93 -5.58 8.62 -4.32
C GLY A 93 -4.16 8.06 -4.33
N LEU A 94 -3.22 8.91 -4.72
CA LEU A 94 -1.80 8.61 -4.71
C LEU A 94 -1.17 9.16 -3.42
N LEU A 95 -0.61 8.28 -2.61
CA LEU A 95 0.17 8.68 -1.45
C LEU A 95 1.56 9.10 -1.90
N THR A 96 1.92 10.37 -1.67
CA THR A 96 3.21 10.94 -2.05
C THR A 96 3.92 11.55 -0.85
N ALA A 97 5.23 11.52 -0.86
CA ALA A 97 6.08 12.26 0.05
C ALA A 97 7.26 12.82 -0.75
N ASP A 98 7.46 14.12 -0.66
CA ASP A 98 8.49 14.84 -1.40
C ASP A 98 9.24 15.83 -0.49
N VAL A 99 10.48 16.13 -0.86
CA VAL A 99 11.29 17.16 -0.23
C VAL A 99 12.11 17.86 -1.29
N LEU A 100 12.15 19.18 -1.23
CA LEU A 100 13.00 19.99 -2.09
C LEU A 100 14.31 20.30 -1.38
N ILE A 101 15.42 19.83 -1.96
CA ILE A 101 16.76 20.12 -1.48
C ILE A 101 17.47 20.94 -2.57
N THR A 102 17.96 22.13 -2.21
CA THR A 102 18.74 22.94 -3.14
C THR A 102 20.24 22.68 -2.95
N ASP A 103 20.98 22.63 -4.05
CA ASP A 103 22.40 22.30 -4.07
C ASP A 103 23.25 23.26 -3.18
N ILE A 104 22.82 24.51 -3.07
CA ILE A 104 23.50 25.52 -2.22
C ILE A 104 23.47 25.11 -0.74
N TYR A 105 22.33 24.69 -0.24
CA TYR A 105 22.19 24.26 1.16
C TYR A 105 22.91 22.94 1.41
N GLU A 106 22.92 22.04 0.46
CA GLU A 106 23.66 20.79 0.59
C GLU A 106 25.18 21.01 0.66
N ALA A 107 25.71 21.92 -0.15
CA ALA A 107 27.13 22.30 -0.11
C ALA A 107 27.54 22.97 1.20
N MET A 108 26.61 23.56 1.94
CA MET A 108 26.85 24.19 3.25
C MET A 108 26.84 23.20 4.41
N LEU A 109 26.32 21.99 4.19
CA LEU A 109 26.22 20.96 5.25
C LEU A 109 27.49 20.10 5.29
N HIS A 110 28.00 19.85 6.49
CA HIS A 110 29.20 19.05 6.74
C HIS A 110 28.94 17.53 6.80
N TYR A 111 27.67 17.10 6.64
CA TYR A 111 27.27 15.70 6.73
C TYR A 111 26.24 15.35 5.65
N GLU A 112 26.15 14.08 5.35
CA GLU A 112 25.24 13.58 4.30
C GLU A 112 23.79 13.57 4.79
N VAL A 113 23.03 14.57 4.38
CA VAL A 113 21.63 14.77 4.80
C VAL A 113 20.66 13.98 3.94
N ARG A 114 21.04 13.66 2.70
CA ARG A 114 20.17 13.00 1.73
C ARG A 114 19.66 11.64 2.18
N SER A 115 20.55 10.82 2.77
CA SER A 115 20.16 9.49 3.25
C SER A 115 19.19 9.58 4.44
N GLU A 116 19.36 10.60 5.29
CA GLU A 116 18.43 10.82 6.41
C GLU A 116 17.07 11.31 5.94
N TYR A 117 17.01 12.21 4.95
CA TYR A 117 15.75 12.62 4.33
C TYR A 117 15.06 11.44 3.65
N ALA A 118 15.80 10.62 2.90
CA ALA A 118 15.24 9.41 2.29
C ALA A 118 14.63 8.47 3.33
N LYS A 119 15.30 8.29 4.45
CA LYS A 119 14.80 7.48 5.56
C LYS A 119 13.53 8.06 6.17
N GLN A 120 13.51 9.36 6.47
CA GLN A 120 12.35 10.03 7.05
C GLN A 120 11.13 10.00 6.10
N LEU A 121 11.33 10.21 4.80
CA LEU A 121 10.26 10.10 3.81
C LEU A 121 9.70 8.67 3.72
N GLY A 122 10.58 7.66 3.73
CA GLY A 122 10.17 6.26 3.74
C GLY A 122 9.39 5.87 4.99
N GLU A 123 9.82 6.34 6.16
CA GLU A 123 9.12 6.13 7.43
C GLU A 123 7.76 6.84 7.45
N ALA A 124 7.68 8.08 6.96
CA ALA A 124 6.42 8.83 6.87
C ALA A 124 5.39 8.13 5.96
N LEU A 125 5.83 7.64 4.79
CA LEU A 125 4.98 6.85 3.89
C LEU A 125 4.49 5.56 4.56
N ALA A 126 5.37 4.86 5.29
CA ALA A 126 5.00 3.64 5.99
C ALA A 126 3.97 3.89 7.09
N ILE A 127 4.16 4.93 7.91
CA ILE A 127 3.21 5.31 8.96
C ILE A 127 1.85 5.68 8.37
N ALA A 128 1.83 6.44 7.28
CA ALA A 128 0.59 6.82 6.61
C ALA A 128 -0.15 5.60 6.02
N SER A 129 0.59 4.68 5.38
CA SER A 129 0.03 3.46 4.82
C SER A 129 -0.53 2.53 5.90
N ASP A 130 0.25 2.25 6.94
CA ASP A 130 -0.17 1.39 8.05
C ASP A 130 -1.37 2.01 8.79
N GLY A 131 -1.35 3.33 9.00
CA GLY A 131 -2.45 4.08 9.61
C GLY A 131 -3.75 3.99 8.80
N ALA A 132 -3.68 4.04 7.48
CA ALA A 132 -4.85 3.89 6.61
C ALA A 132 -5.48 2.49 6.76
N VAL A 133 -4.67 1.43 6.77
CA VAL A 133 -5.18 0.05 6.96
C VAL A 133 -5.83 -0.11 8.33
N VAL A 134 -5.22 0.38 9.39
CA VAL A 134 -5.79 0.33 10.74
C VAL A 134 -7.09 1.13 10.84
N ALA A 135 -7.16 2.29 10.18
CA ALA A 135 -8.37 3.10 10.14
C ALA A 135 -9.53 2.37 9.43
N GLU A 136 -9.27 1.65 8.34
CA GLU A 136 -10.28 0.85 7.66
C GLU A 136 -10.75 -0.33 8.54
N ILE A 137 -9.85 -0.99 9.25
CA ILE A 137 -10.23 -2.03 10.22
C ILE A 137 -11.15 -1.44 11.31
N ALA A 138 -10.82 -0.27 11.85
CA ALA A 138 -11.64 0.39 12.86
C ALA A 138 -13.03 0.78 12.31
N LYS A 139 -13.12 1.24 11.06
CA LYS A 139 -14.39 1.53 10.38
C LYS A 139 -15.24 0.27 10.23
N LEU A 140 -14.64 -0.84 9.82
CA LEU A 140 -15.32 -2.13 9.67
C LEU A 140 -15.91 -2.61 11.02
N VAL A 141 -15.13 -2.51 12.09
CA VAL A 141 -15.58 -2.87 13.43
C VAL A 141 -16.74 -2.00 13.87
N LYS A 142 -16.64 -0.66 13.68
CA LYS A 142 -17.73 0.28 14.04
C LYS A 142 -18.99 0.12 13.19
N ALA A 143 -18.85 -0.30 11.96
CA ALA A 143 -19.98 -0.47 11.04
C ALA A 143 -20.97 -1.54 11.53
N ASN A 144 -20.51 -2.51 12.34
CA ASN A 144 -21.32 -3.60 12.90
C ASN A 144 -22.27 -4.25 11.87
N LYS A 145 -21.83 -4.35 10.63
CA LYS A 145 -22.58 -4.90 9.50
C LYS A 145 -22.01 -6.24 9.08
N GLU A 146 -22.88 -7.17 8.77
CA GLU A 146 -22.48 -8.40 8.08
C GLU A 146 -22.33 -8.12 6.59
N ASN A 147 -21.23 -8.55 6.00
CA ASN A 147 -21.09 -8.54 4.54
C ASN A 147 -21.93 -9.65 3.90
N ILE A 148 -21.97 -10.79 4.56
CA ILE A 148 -22.78 -11.95 4.19
C ILE A 148 -23.43 -12.47 5.47
N THR A 149 -24.72 -12.78 5.40
CA THR A 149 -25.46 -13.35 6.52
C THR A 149 -24.77 -14.59 7.08
N GLY A 150 -24.50 -14.59 8.38
CA GLY A 150 -23.90 -15.71 9.10
C GLY A 150 -22.36 -15.71 9.14
N LEU A 151 -21.65 -14.73 8.57
CA LEU A 151 -20.20 -14.60 8.71
C LEU A 151 -19.75 -13.85 9.97
N GLY A 152 -20.67 -13.22 10.65
CA GLY A 152 -20.40 -12.46 11.87
C GLY A 152 -20.20 -10.96 11.62
N LYS A 153 -20.28 -10.23 12.70
CA LYS A 153 -20.18 -8.75 12.74
C LYS A 153 -18.96 -8.34 13.52
N GLY A 154 -18.46 -7.13 13.26
CA GLY A 154 -17.49 -6.50 14.13
C GLY A 154 -18.14 -6.21 15.51
N ILE A 155 -17.41 -6.49 16.59
CA ILE A 155 -17.84 -6.20 17.96
C ILE A 155 -16.93 -5.10 18.50
N VAL A 156 -17.55 -4.00 18.96
CA VAL A 156 -16.86 -2.97 19.73
C VAL A 156 -17.15 -3.27 21.21
N VAL A 157 -16.11 -3.55 21.96
CA VAL A 157 -16.16 -3.75 23.41
C VAL A 157 -15.94 -2.43 24.11
#